data_55330fe74fa544dc937a69f38ae02faa
#
_entry.id   55330fe74fa544dc937a69f38ae02faa
#
_cell.length_a   1.000
_cell.length_b   1.000
_cell.length_c   1.000
_cell.angle_alpha   90.00
_cell.angle_beta   90.00
_cell.angle_gamma   90.00
#
_symmetry.space_group_name_H-M   'P 1'
#
loop_
_entity.id
_entity.type
_entity.pdbx_description
1 polymer ?
#
loop_
_entity_poly.entity_id
_entity_poly.type
_entity_poly.pdbx_seq_one_letter_code
_entity_poly.pdbx_strand_id
1 'polypeptide(L)'
;MKSMDTHLLSKILSNFNINEDATHLEKISTGYINDTYKLYISEKPKYILQKINTVVFKNVENIFHNINLIQNNKVDIAVKLITSKSKKLYTIINNKDYWRLMRYEPGSYTFNNSNKPTIAFECGKVLSEFHKNLNTLNINNFKDIIPNFHNLPYRLKEFKSIL
;
A
#
# COMPACT_ATOMS: atom_id res chain seq x y z
N MET A 1 19.65 1.55 -13.40
CA MET A 1 18.84 1.64 -12.16
C MET A 1 19.63 1.00 -11.03
N LYS A 2 19.89 1.70 -9.91
CA LYS A 2 20.54 1.06 -8.75
C LYS A 2 19.59 0.02 -8.15
N SER A 3 20.04 -1.24 -8.11
CA SER A 3 19.40 -2.28 -7.31
C SER A 3 19.42 -1.87 -5.84
N MET A 4 18.42 -2.25 -5.08
CA MET A 4 18.45 -2.07 -3.63
C MET A 4 19.65 -2.83 -3.07
N ASP A 5 20.39 -2.19 -2.17
CA ASP A 5 21.49 -2.82 -1.46
C ASP A 5 20.99 -4.03 -0.63
N THR A 6 21.68 -5.16 -0.75
CA THR A 6 21.34 -6.41 -0.04
C THR A 6 21.37 -6.24 1.49
N HIS A 7 22.30 -5.42 2.00
CA HIS A 7 22.37 -5.11 3.43
C HIS A 7 21.14 -4.34 3.89
N LEU A 8 20.69 -3.34 3.12
CA LEU A 8 19.45 -2.60 3.41
C LEU A 8 18.24 -3.52 3.37
N LEU A 9 18.14 -4.40 2.38
CA LEU A 9 17.05 -5.37 2.28
C LEU A 9 17.00 -6.28 3.50
N SER A 10 18.12 -6.88 3.88
CA SER A 10 18.22 -7.73 5.07
C SER A 10 17.79 -6.97 6.34
N LYS A 11 18.26 -5.72 6.50
CA LYS A 11 17.88 -4.86 7.62
C LYS A 11 16.37 -4.57 7.66
N ILE A 12 15.72 -4.37 6.50
CA ILE A 12 14.28 -4.16 6.44
C ILE A 12 13.54 -5.44 6.81
N LEU A 13 13.89 -6.58 6.18
CA LEU A 13 13.19 -7.84 6.34
C LEU A 13 13.34 -8.43 7.75
N SER A 14 14.48 -8.22 8.40
CA SER A 14 14.71 -8.64 9.79
C SER A 14 13.72 -8.03 10.79
N ASN A 15 13.03 -6.95 10.42
CA ASN A 15 11.99 -6.33 11.26
C ASN A 15 10.60 -6.94 11.07
N PHE A 16 10.39 -7.82 10.10
CA PHE A 16 9.09 -8.45 9.86
C PHE A 16 9.07 -9.90 10.39
N ASN A 17 7.85 -10.38 10.68
CA ASN A 17 7.62 -11.77 11.11
C ASN A 17 7.57 -12.70 9.88
N ILE A 18 8.70 -12.86 9.23
CA ILE A 18 8.94 -13.83 8.16
C ILE A 18 10.15 -14.67 8.51
N ASN A 19 10.09 -15.97 8.20
CA ASN A 19 11.15 -16.94 8.51
C ASN A 19 11.91 -17.39 7.25
N GLU A 20 11.82 -16.61 6.19
CA GLU A 20 12.32 -16.99 4.88
C GLU A 20 13.28 -15.94 4.35
N ASP A 21 14.39 -16.42 3.78
CA ASP A 21 15.37 -15.55 3.16
C ASP A 21 14.96 -15.21 1.73
N ALA A 22 15.06 -13.92 1.41
CA ALA A 22 14.80 -13.44 0.07
C ALA A 22 15.93 -13.83 -0.87
N THR A 23 15.59 -14.45 -2.02
CA THR A 23 16.56 -14.83 -3.05
C THR A 23 16.86 -13.66 -3.99
N HIS A 24 15.85 -12.88 -4.38
CA HIS A 24 16.06 -11.66 -5.14
C HIS A 24 14.87 -10.70 -5.05
N LEU A 25 15.06 -9.48 -5.58
CA LEU A 25 14.11 -8.38 -5.56
C LEU A 25 13.94 -7.81 -6.96
N GLU A 26 12.70 -7.70 -7.42
CA GLU A 26 12.34 -7.09 -8.70
C GLU A 26 11.60 -5.77 -8.45
N LYS A 27 12.09 -4.65 -9.01
CA LYS A 27 11.39 -3.36 -8.89
C LYS A 27 10.18 -3.33 -9.80
N ILE A 28 9.01 -2.97 -9.24
CA ILE A 28 7.79 -2.72 -10.00
C ILE A 28 7.76 -1.24 -10.38
N SER A 29 7.86 -0.94 -11.68
CA SER A 29 7.97 0.43 -12.20
C SER A 29 6.64 1.06 -12.61
N THR A 30 5.53 0.33 -12.51
CA THR A 30 4.19 0.82 -12.91
C THR A 30 3.53 1.74 -11.88
N GLY A 31 4.08 1.84 -10.67
CA GLY A 31 3.60 2.76 -9.63
C GLY A 31 4.39 4.05 -9.62
N TYR A 32 3.71 5.20 -9.49
CA TYR A 32 4.33 6.53 -9.59
C TYR A 32 4.64 7.20 -8.24
N ILE A 33 4.08 6.68 -7.15
CA ILE A 33 4.15 7.36 -5.84
C ILE A 33 5.14 6.67 -4.91
N ASN A 34 4.96 5.38 -4.69
CA ASN A 34 5.76 4.58 -3.77
C ASN A 34 6.79 3.73 -4.51
N ASP A 35 7.96 3.51 -3.92
CA ASP A 35 8.88 2.49 -4.43
C ASP A 35 8.37 1.10 -4.06
N THR A 36 8.07 0.31 -5.06
CA THR A 36 7.45 -1.01 -4.89
C THR A 36 8.34 -2.10 -5.48
N TYR A 37 8.47 -3.20 -4.76
CA TYR A 37 9.31 -4.32 -5.12
C TYR A 37 8.58 -5.65 -4.91
N LYS A 38 8.74 -6.56 -5.87
CA LYS A 38 8.34 -7.95 -5.75
C LYS A 38 9.50 -8.72 -5.12
N LEU A 39 9.22 -9.43 -4.05
CA LEU A 39 10.20 -10.19 -3.28
C LEU A 39 10.03 -11.68 -3.55
N TYR A 40 11.10 -12.33 -3.94
CA TYR A 40 11.13 -13.74 -4.28
C TYR A 40 11.76 -14.56 -3.18
N ILE A 41 11.17 -15.73 -2.93
CA ILE A 41 11.67 -16.78 -2.05
C ILE A 41 11.74 -18.05 -2.89
N SER A 42 12.90 -18.69 -2.98
CA SER A 42 13.09 -19.90 -3.80
C SER A 42 12.48 -19.75 -5.20
N GLU A 43 12.85 -18.66 -5.89
CA GLU A 43 12.44 -18.35 -7.28
C GLU A 43 10.91 -18.07 -7.46
N LYS A 44 10.13 -18.01 -6.38
CA LYS A 44 8.70 -17.70 -6.44
C LYS A 44 8.41 -16.35 -5.81
N PRO A 45 7.59 -15.49 -6.44
CA PRO A 45 7.17 -14.24 -5.83
C PRO A 45 6.28 -14.56 -4.62
N LYS A 46 6.63 -14.03 -3.45
CA LYS A 46 5.94 -14.33 -2.19
C LYS A 46 5.45 -13.09 -1.46
N TYR A 47 6.16 -11.97 -1.62
CA TYR A 47 5.81 -10.72 -0.95
C TYR A 47 5.94 -9.53 -1.89
N ILE A 48 5.23 -8.47 -1.53
CA ILE A 48 5.42 -7.12 -2.06
C ILE A 48 6.00 -6.26 -0.94
N LEU A 49 7.21 -5.76 -1.15
CA LEU A 49 7.86 -4.80 -0.27
C LEU A 49 7.68 -3.40 -0.83
N GLN A 50 7.21 -2.46 0.00
CA GLN A 50 6.95 -1.11 -0.47
C GLN A 50 7.50 -0.07 0.51
N LYS A 51 8.25 0.90 -0.03
CA LYS A 51 8.64 2.12 0.66
C LYS A 51 7.57 3.19 0.46
N ILE A 52 7.07 3.74 1.55
CA ILE A 52 6.07 4.81 1.51
C ILE A 52 6.74 6.13 1.19
N ASN A 53 6.18 6.88 0.24
CA ASN A 53 6.64 8.21 -0.10
C ASN A 53 6.17 9.23 0.95
N THR A 54 7.05 9.60 1.86
CA THR A 54 6.76 10.52 2.97
C THR A 54 6.62 11.99 2.53
N VAL A 55 6.98 12.32 1.30
CA VAL A 55 6.74 13.65 0.73
C VAL A 55 5.26 13.81 0.37
N VAL A 56 4.67 12.76 -0.20
CA VAL A 56 3.23 12.72 -0.54
C VAL A 56 2.39 12.45 0.71
N PHE A 57 2.78 11.44 1.48
CA PHE A 57 2.06 10.97 2.67
C PHE A 57 2.74 11.49 3.94
N LYS A 58 2.47 12.74 4.29
CA LYS A 58 3.12 13.39 5.45
C LYS A 58 2.80 12.71 6.79
N ASN A 59 1.58 12.17 6.92
CA ASN A 59 1.12 11.45 8.10
C ASN A 59 1.00 9.95 7.80
N VAL A 60 2.13 9.27 7.62
CA VAL A 60 2.17 7.85 7.26
C VAL A 60 1.41 6.97 8.25
N GLU A 61 1.40 7.32 9.53
CA GLU A 61 0.69 6.56 10.56
C GLU A 61 -0.83 6.55 10.36
N ASN A 62 -1.41 7.61 9.73
CA ASN A 62 -2.82 7.65 9.39
C ASN A 62 -3.19 6.56 8.37
N ILE A 63 -2.29 6.22 7.43
CA ILE A 63 -2.50 5.12 6.48
C ILE A 63 -2.71 3.81 7.25
N PHE A 64 -1.81 3.52 8.18
CA PHE A 64 -1.84 2.27 8.93
C PHE A 64 -2.96 2.23 9.97
N HIS A 65 -3.34 3.37 10.53
CA HIS A 65 -4.53 3.51 11.37
C HIS A 65 -5.80 3.10 10.58
N ASN A 66 -5.99 3.64 9.39
CA ASN A 66 -7.14 3.33 8.55
C ASN A 66 -7.14 1.86 8.09
N ILE A 67 -5.97 1.32 7.74
CA ILE A 67 -5.83 -0.10 7.38
C ILE A 67 -6.20 -1.00 8.57
N ASN A 68 -5.76 -0.68 9.77
CA ASN A 68 -6.11 -1.43 10.98
C ASN A 68 -7.62 -1.41 11.25
N LEU A 69 -8.28 -0.26 11.07
CA LEU A 69 -9.75 -0.17 11.20
C LEU A 69 -10.45 -1.13 10.23
N ILE A 70 -10.00 -1.17 8.97
CA ILE A 70 -10.57 -2.04 7.94
C ILE A 70 -10.31 -3.52 8.28
N GLN A 71 -9.06 -3.88 8.61
CA GLN A 71 -8.69 -5.27 8.89
C GLN A 71 -9.35 -5.83 10.13
N ASN A 72 -9.47 -5.04 11.19
CA ASN A 72 -10.10 -5.46 12.44
C ASN A 72 -11.60 -5.72 12.29
N ASN A 73 -12.22 -5.14 11.28
CA ASN A 73 -13.64 -5.37 10.96
C ASN A 73 -13.86 -6.45 9.88
N LYS A 74 -12.84 -7.29 9.63
CA LYS A 74 -12.91 -8.47 8.74
C LYS A 74 -13.37 -8.14 7.31
N VAL A 75 -13.04 -6.96 6.82
CA VAL A 75 -13.26 -6.62 5.41
C VAL A 75 -12.26 -7.42 4.56
N ASP A 76 -12.75 -8.45 3.92
CA ASP A 76 -11.93 -9.52 3.31
C ASP A 76 -11.21 -9.08 2.01
N ILE A 77 -11.55 -7.90 1.48
CA ILE A 77 -11.00 -7.36 0.22
C ILE A 77 -9.68 -6.60 0.44
N ALA A 78 -9.31 -6.37 1.70
CA ALA A 78 -8.11 -5.61 2.00
C ALA A 78 -6.82 -6.41 1.79
N VAL A 79 -5.83 -5.76 1.19
CA VAL A 79 -4.48 -6.33 1.05
C VAL A 79 -3.92 -6.72 2.42
N LYS A 80 -3.51 -7.97 2.56
CA LYS A 80 -3.00 -8.50 3.84
C LYS A 80 -1.56 -8.03 4.07
N LEU A 81 -1.38 -7.11 5.03
CA LEU A 81 -0.07 -6.66 5.47
C LEU A 81 0.53 -7.65 6.48
N ILE A 82 1.86 -7.80 6.39
CA ILE A 82 2.63 -8.59 7.35
C ILE A 82 3.00 -7.70 8.53
N THR A 83 2.67 -8.18 9.72
CA THR A 83 3.00 -7.48 10.96
C THR A 83 4.50 -7.53 11.22
N SER A 84 5.08 -6.40 11.60
CA SER A 84 6.47 -6.31 12.04
C SER A 84 6.65 -6.94 13.44
N LYS A 85 7.89 -7.22 13.84
CA LYS A 85 8.25 -7.70 15.18
C LYS A 85 7.83 -6.72 16.29
N SER A 86 7.71 -5.43 15.98
CA SER A 86 7.17 -4.39 16.87
C SER A 86 5.64 -4.33 16.89
N LYS A 87 4.95 -5.33 16.33
CA LYS A 87 3.47 -5.42 16.24
C LYS A 87 2.81 -4.27 15.45
N LYS A 88 3.56 -3.60 14.56
CA LYS A 88 3.05 -2.58 13.64
C LYS A 88 2.91 -3.16 12.22
N LEU A 89 2.09 -2.54 11.37
CA LEU A 89 1.94 -2.91 9.96
C LEU A 89 3.05 -2.34 9.06
N TYR A 90 4.10 -1.78 9.67
CA TYR A 90 5.24 -1.18 9.01
C TYR A 90 6.48 -1.26 9.89
N THR A 91 7.64 -0.98 9.30
CA THR A 91 8.89 -0.70 10.00
C THR A 91 9.49 0.62 9.53
N ILE A 92 10.33 1.23 10.37
CA ILE A 92 11.02 2.47 10.06
C ILE A 92 12.52 2.18 10.01
N ILE A 93 13.16 2.56 8.91
CA ILE A 93 14.61 2.46 8.72
C ILE A 93 15.20 3.87 8.70
N ASN A 94 16.34 4.06 9.38
CA ASN A 94 17.04 5.34 9.47
C ASN A 94 16.15 6.50 9.96
N ASN A 95 15.18 6.20 10.83
CA ASN A 95 14.23 7.15 11.46
C ASN A 95 13.34 7.94 10.49
N LYS A 96 13.30 7.59 9.21
CA LYS A 96 12.54 8.34 8.20
C LYS A 96 11.90 7.50 7.11
N ASP A 97 12.44 6.33 6.83
CA ASP A 97 12.00 5.49 5.72
C ASP A 97 10.99 4.46 6.22
N TYR A 98 9.72 4.66 5.89
CA TYR A 98 8.64 3.75 6.24
C TYR A 98 8.52 2.65 5.20
N TRP A 99 8.54 1.39 5.66
CA TRP A 99 8.44 0.21 4.83
C TRP A 99 7.28 -0.66 5.29
N ARG A 100 6.50 -1.17 4.34
CA ARG A 100 5.48 -2.19 4.60
C ARG A 100 5.72 -3.42 3.75
N LEU A 101 5.31 -4.56 4.27
CA LEU A 101 5.39 -5.85 3.60
C LEU A 101 3.98 -6.41 3.45
N MET A 102 3.65 -6.87 2.25
CA MET A 102 2.35 -7.44 1.89
C MET A 102 2.56 -8.84 1.31
N ARG A 103 1.57 -9.71 1.43
CA ARG A 103 1.58 -10.97 0.68
C ARG A 103 1.42 -10.67 -0.80
N TYR A 104 2.19 -11.38 -1.61
CA TYR A 104 1.97 -11.43 -3.06
C TYR A 104 0.77 -12.32 -3.33
N GLU A 105 -0.12 -11.89 -4.22
CA GLU A 105 -1.28 -12.68 -4.64
C GLU A 105 -0.94 -13.43 -5.94
N PRO A 106 -0.77 -14.76 -5.89
CA PRO A 106 -0.44 -15.55 -7.07
C PRO A 106 -1.54 -15.45 -8.13
N GLY A 107 -1.13 -15.36 -9.39
CA GLY A 107 -2.08 -15.26 -10.51
C GLY A 107 -2.73 -13.89 -10.69
N SER A 108 -2.34 -12.89 -9.88
CA SER A 108 -2.81 -11.53 -10.06
C SER A 108 -2.17 -10.85 -11.28
N TYR A 109 -2.98 -10.05 -11.98
CA TYR A 109 -2.55 -9.27 -13.15
C TYR A 109 -2.87 -7.80 -12.96
N THR A 110 -1.99 -6.94 -13.49
CA THR A 110 -2.21 -5.49 -13.50
C THR A 110 -2.49 -5.05 -14.93
N PHE A 111 -3.56 -4.29 -15.11
CA PHE A 111 -3.91 -3.68 -16.39
C PHE A 111 -3.69 -2.17 -16.30
N ASN A 112 -2.91 -1.60 -17.22
CA ASN A 112 -2.75 -0.13 -17.32
C ASN A 112 -4.01 0.52 -17.89
N ASN A 113 -4.71 -0.18 -18.78
CA ASN A 113 -6.03 0.16 -19.29
C ASN A 113 -6.78 -1.14 -19.59
N SER A 114 -8.09 -1.06 -19.71
CA SER A 114 -8.89 -2.20 -20.13
C SER A 114 -10.00 -1.74 -21.06
N ASN A 115 -9.98 -2.24 -22.30
CA ASN A 115 -11.04 -2.07 -23.29
C ASN A 115 -12.11 -3.16 -23.19
N LYS A 116 -12.00 -4.06 -22.19
CA LYS A 116 -12.95 -5.16 -21.97
C LYS A 116 -14.03 -4.73 -20.97
N PRO A 117 -15.31 -4.60 -21.40
CA PRO A 117 -16.40 -4.22 -20.50
C PRO A 117 -16.55 -5.14 -19.28
N THR A 118 -16.23 -6.42 -19.44
CA THR A 118 -16.26 -7.40 -18.34
C THR A 118 -15.30 -7.07 -17.21
N ILE A 119 -14.10 -6.56 -17.50
CA ILE A 119 -13.13 -6.14 -16.48
C ILE A 119 -13.66 -4.92 -15.73
N ALA A 120 -14.21 -3.94 -16.45
CA ALA A 120 -14.80 -2.75 -15.84
C ALA A 120 -15.98 -3.12 -14.93
N PHE A 121 -16.83 -4.05 -15.36
CA PHE A 121 -17.94 -4.57 -14.57
C PHE A 121 -17.47 -5.24 -13.27
N GLU A 122 -16.49 -6.15 -13.35
CA GLU A 122 -15.96 -6.83 -12.16
C GLU A 122 -15.25 -5.85 -11.21
N CYS A 123 -14.53 -4.85 -11.73
CA CYS A 123 -13.96 -3.79 -10.90
C CYS A 123 -15.05 -3.01 -10.16
N GLY A 124 -16.14 -2.64 -10.83
CA GLY A 124 -17.27 -1.95 -10.21
C GLY A 124 -17.97 -2.80 -9.14
N LYS A 125 -18.12 -4.10 -9.40
CA LYS A 125 -18.68 -5.05 -8.45
C LYS A 125 -17.83 -5.14 -7.18
N VAL A 126 -16.52 -5.38 -7.31
CA VAL A 126 -15.60 -5.45 -6.17
C VAL A 126 -15.59 -4.14 -5.37
N LEU A 127 -15.58 -2.99 -6.05
CA LEU A 127 -15.66 -1.69 -5.40
C LEU A 127 -16.96 -1.51 -4.62
N SER A 128 -18.10 -1.94 -5.19
CA SER A 128 -19.41 -1.90 -4.52
C SER A 128 -19.44 -2.78 -3.28
N GLU A 129 -18.89 -3.99 -3.35
CA GLU A 129 -18.78 -4.90 -2.21
C GLU A 129 -17.88 -4.31 -1.10
N PHE A 130 -16.77 -3.72 -1.49
CA PHE A 130 -15.89 -3.01 -0.56
C PHE A 130 -16.62 -1.86 0.16
N HIS A 131 -17.34 -1.02 -0.57
CA HIS A 131 -18.14 0.06 0.03
C HIS A 131 -19.23 -0.46 0.98
N LYS A 132 -19.94 -1.54 0.62
CA LYS A 132 -20.94 -2.16 1.50
C LYS A 132 -20.32 -2.61 2.82
N ASN A 133 -19.14 -3.22 2.76
CA ASN A 133 -18.44 -3.67 3.95
C ASN A 133 -17.94 -2.50 4.82
N LEU A 134 -17.54 -1.38 4.18
CA LEU A 134 -17.13 -0.17 4.89
C LEU A 134 -18.31 0.57 5.56
N ASN A 135 -19.54 0.44 5.07
CA ASN A 135 -20.72 1.10 5.65
C ASN A 135 -21.01 0.70 7.11
N THR A 136 -20.43 -0.39 7.59
CA THR A 136 -20.50 -0.78 9.00
C THR A 136 -19.57 0.01 9.90
N LEU A 137 -18.64 0.76 9.32
CA LEU A 137 -17.61 1.50 10.05
C LEU A 137 -18.02 2.97 10.22
N ASN A 138 -17.73 3.51 11.42
CA ASN A 138 -17.93 4.94 11.64
C ASN A 138 -16.86 5.75 10.89
N ILE A 139 -17.29 6.57 9.94
CA ILE A 139 -16.42 7.42 9.13
C ILE A 139 -15.54 8.35 9.98
N ASN A 140 -16.02 8.80 11.13
CA ASN A 140 -15.29 9.69 12.04
C ASN A 140 -14.05 9.04 12.67
N ASN A 141 -13.93 7.72 12.61
CA ASN A 141 -12.75 6.99 13.07
C ASN A 141 -11.63 6.99 12.04
N PHE A 142 -11.91 7.32 10.78
CA PHE A 142 -10.91 7.42 9.73
C PHE A 142 -10.17 8.75 9.80
N LYS A 143 -8.91 8.70 9.41
CA LYS A 143 -8.02 9.87 9.39
C LYS A 143 -7.67 10.26 7.96
N ASP A 144 -7.64 11.55 7.68
CA ASP A 144 -7.19 12.05 6.39
C ASP A 144 -5.73 11.65 6.14
N ILE A 145 -5.49 11.03 4.99
CA ILE A 145 -4.15 10.63 4.54
C ILE A 145 -3.50 11.77 3.76
N ILE A 146 -4.26 12.40 2.87
CA ILE A 146 -3.86 13.59 2.11
C ILE A 146 -4.96 14.64 2.33
N PRO A 147 -4.74 15.63 3.20
CA PRO A 147 -5.74 16.67 3.46
C PRO A 147 -6.17 17.37 2.17
N ASN A 148 -7.46 17.61 2.02
CA ASN A 148 -8.07 18.28 0.87
C ASN A 148 -7.83 17.62 -0.50
N PHE A 149 -7.47 16.34 -0.57
CA PHE A 149 -7.13 15.66 -1.83
C PHE A 149 -8.27 15.71 -2.85
N HIS A 150 -9.50 15.41 -2.44
CA HIS A 150 -10.70 15.46 -3.29
C HIS A 150 -11.65 16.63 -2.95
N ASN A 151 -11.16 17.66 -2.26
CA ASN A 151 -11.93 18.84 -1.91
C ASN A 151 -11.97 19.82 -3.10
N LEU A 152 -12.98 19.68 -3.96
CA LEU A 152 -13.12 20.51 -5.16
C LEU A 152 -13.24 22.02 -4.85
N PRO A 153 -14.02 22.48 -3.87
CA PRO A 153 -14.04 23.90 -3.48
C PRO A 153 -12.67 24.45 -3.10
N TYR A 154 -11.89 23.65 -2.35
CA TYR A 154 -10.52 24.02 -1.98
C TYR A 154 -9.62 24.13 -3.23
N ARG A 155 -9.65 23.14 -4.12
CA ARG A 155 -8.86 23.15 -5.35
C ARG A 155 -9.21 24.29 -6.29
N LEU A 156 -10.49 24.62 -6.38
CA LEU A 156 -10.95 25.77 -7.17
C LEU A 156 -10.45 27.10 -6.58
N LYS A 157 -10.42 27.22 -5.25
CA LYS A 157 -9.87 28.40 -4.57
C LYS A 157 -8.36 28.53 -4.84
N GLU A 158 -7.59 27.44 -4.71
CA GLU A 158 -6.15 27.43 -5.07
C GLU A 158 -5.94 27.88 -6.51
N PHE A 159 -6.68 27.29 -7.46
CA PHE A 159 -6.57 27.64 -8.87
C PHE A 159 -6.83 29.13 -9.12
N LYS A 160 -7.91 29.69 -8.55
CA LYS A 160 -8.23 31.12 -8.68
C LYS A 160 -7.20 32.07 -8.07
N SER A 161 -6.41 31.60 -7.09
CA SER A 161 -5.37 32.41 -6.45
C SER A 161 -4.09 32.53 -7.27
N ILE A 162 -3.97 31.74 -8.35
CA ILE A 162 -2.79 31.72 -9.24
C ILE A 162 -3.04 32.52 -10.53
N LEU A 163 -4.33 32.78 -10.83
CA LEU A 163 -4.77 33.62 -11.96
C LEU A 163 -4.70 35.10 -11.62
#